data_e0b09ff304674dda2f1b0c8fce28a346
#
_entry.id   e0b09ff304674dda2f1b0c8fce28a346
#
_cell.length_a   1.000
_cell.length_b   1.000
_cell.length_c   1.000
_cell.angle_alpha   90.00
_cell.angle_beta   90.00
_cell.angle_gamma   90.00
#
_symmetry.space_group_name_H-M   'P 1'
#
loop_
_entity.id
_entity.type
_entity.pdbx_description
1 polymer ?
#
loop_
_entity_poly.entity_id
_entity_poly.type
_entity_poly.pdbx_seq_one_letter_code
_entity_poly.pdbx_strand_id
1 'polypeptide(L)'
;MFGTLAGALSGRKIPFDRSQFTATVDGRIVGVGRTIRIESIALHYDLTAPAEHREAIERALRLHPEGCPAHQSVKDAINVTWTATLRLGESVVEVRDAA
;
A
#
# COMPACT_ATOMS: atom_id res chain seq x y z
N MET A 1 -1.31 3.82 -5.86
CA MET A 1 -0.31 3.09 -5.04
C MET A 1 -0.35 1.58 -5.24
N PHE A 2 -1.51 0.99 -5.40
CA PHE A 2 -1.60 -0.45 -5.67
C PHE A 2 -0.80 -0.88 -6.90
N GLY A 3 -0.97 -0.19 -8.03
CA GLY A 3 -0.23 -0.50 -9.26
C GLY A 3 1.27 -0.33 -9.11
N THR A 4 1.72 0.69 -8.35
CA THR A 4 3.13 0.92 -8.07
C THR A 4 3.72 -0.21 -7.25
N LEU A 5 2.99 -0.68 -6.24
CA LEU A 5 3.43 -1.82 -5.43
C LEU A 5 3.49 -3.10 -6.26
N ALA A 6 2.47 -3.37 -7.08
CA ALA A 6 2.47 -4.53 -7.95
C ALA A 6 3.66 -4.51 -8.92
N GLY A 7 3.96 -3.35 -9.49
CA GLY A 7 5.13 -3.17 -10.35
C GLY A 7 6.45 -3.40 -9.62
N ALA A 8 6.56 -2.92 -8.38
CA ALA A 8 7.74 -3.12 -7.56
C ALA A 8 7.97 -4.61 -7.23
N LEU A 9 6.89 -5.34 -6.94
CA LEU A 9 6.97 -6.78 -6.69
C LEU A 9 7.40 -7.54 -7.95
N SER A 10 6.80 -7.20 -9.09
CA SER A 10 7.16 -7.82 -10.38
C SER A 10 8.60 -7.52 -10.78
N GLY A 11 9.05 -6.28 -10.56
CA GLY A 11 10.43 -5.87 -10.85
C GLY A 11 11.47 -6.61 -10.02
N ARG A 12 11.10 -7.06 -8.83
CA ARG A 12 11.96 -7.87 -7.94
C ARG A 12 11.77 -9.37 -8.17
N LYS A 13 10.97 -9.75 -9.17
CA LYS A 13 10.65 -11.15 -9.49
C LYS A 13 10.03 -11.91 -8.32
N ILE A 14 9.23 -11.22 -7.51
CA ILE A 14 8.48 -11.83 -6.41
C ILE A 14 7.20 -12.41 -7.00
N PRO A 15 6.98 -13.74 -6.90
CA PRO A 15 5.75 -14.32 -7.40
C PRO A 15 4.58 -13.95 -6.50
N PHE A 16 3.48 -13.52 -7.11
CA PHE A 16 2.21 -13.32 -6.41
C PHE A 16 1.05 -13.58 -7.36
N ASP A 17 -0.05 -14.02 -6.80
CA ASP A 17 -1.28 -14.24 -7.54
C ASP A 17 -2.17 -13.00 -7.35
N ARG A 18 -2.62 -12.39 -8.44
CA ARG A 18 -3.50 -11.22 -8.38
C ARG A 18 -4.81 -11.49 -7.66
N SER A 19 -5.30 -12.73 -7.68
CA SER A 19 -6.48 -13.12 -6.91
C SER A 19 -6.23 -13.10 -5.40
N GLN A 20 -4.96 -13.12 -4.97
CA GLN A 20 -4.53 -13.11 -3.58
C GLN A 20 -3.82 -11.80 -3.20
N PHE A 21 -3.96 -10.77 -4.02
CA PHE A 21 -3.42 -9.45 -3.75
C PHE A 21 -4.55 -8.43 -3.88
N THR A 22 -5.02 -7.94 -2.75
CA THR A 22 -6.13 -6.99 -2.68
C THR A 22 -5.74 -5.73 -1.93
N ALA A 23 -6.45 -4.65 -2.21
CA ALA A 23 -6.31 -3.41 -1.47
C ALA A 23 -7.68 -2.87 -1.14
N THR A 24 -7.84 -2.38 0.08
CA THR A 24 -9.00 -1.59 0.50
C THR A 24 -8.55 -0.16 0.72
N VAL A 25 -9.43 0.78 0.39
CA VAL A 25 -9.13 2.21 0.47
C VAL A 25 -10.26 2.90 1.24
N ASP A 26 -9.89 3.60 2.31
CA ASP A 26 -10.81 4.41 3.09
C ASP A 26 -10.41 5.87 2.98
N GLY A 27 -11.30 6.70 2.48
CA GLY A 27 -11.10 8.13 2.35
C GLY A 27 -11.94 8.90 3.36
N ARG A 28 -11.35 9.91 3.99
CA ARG A 28 -12.07 10.82 4.88
C ARG A 28 -12.29 12.16 4.19
N ILE A 29 -13.57 12.55 4.09
CA ILE A 29 -13.98 13.80 3.45
C ILE A 29 -14.39 14.78 4.54
N VAL A 30 -13.90 16.01 4.47
CA VAL A 30 -14.19 17.07 5.43
C VAL A 30 -14.70 18.34 4.71
N GLY A 31 -15.20 19.30 5.47
CA GLY A 31 -15.68 20.56 4.95
C GLY A 31 -17.09 20.51 4.39
N VAL A 32 -17.92 19.57 4.84
CA VAL A 32 -19.32 19.47 4.42
C VAL A 32 -20.04 20.79 4.67
N GLY A 33 -20.70 21.34 3.63
CA GLY A 33 -21.37 22.63 3.70
C GLY A 33 -20.52 23.82 3.27
N ARG A 34 -19.24 23.58 2.98
CA ARG A 34 -18.28 24.58 2.47
C ARG A 34 -17.50 23.98 1.31
N THR A 35 -16.19 24.24 1.26
CA THR A 35 -15.32 23.56 0.32
C THR A 35 -15.06 22.14 0.81
N ILE A 36 -15.55 21.16 0.07
CA ILE A 36 -15.39 19.75 0.39
C ILE A 36 -14.00 19.32 -0.12
N ARG A 37 -13.23 18.63 0.72
CA ARG A 37 -11.93 18.11 0.35
C ARG A 37 -11.66 16.77 1.00
N ILE A 38 -10.76 16.00 0.41
CA ILE A 38 -10.29 14.76 0.99
C ILE A 38 -9.20 15.10 2.00
N GLU A 39 -9.41 14.76 3.28
CA GLU A 39 -8.44 14.99 4.35
C GLU A 39 -7.40 13.89 4.40
N SER A 40 -7.84 12.64 4.33
CA SER A 40 -6.96 11.50 4.44
C SER A 40 -7.43 10.31 3.61
N ILE A 41 -6.48 9.48 3.21
CA ILE A 41 -6.73 8.24 2.52
C ILE A 41 -5.91 7.16 3.23
N ALA A 42 -6.56 6.11 3.68
CA ALA A 42 -5.90 4.95 4.28
C ALA A 42 -6.04 3.76 3.34
N LEU A 43 -4.90 3.16 2.97
CA LEU A 43 -4.87 1.95 2.15
C LEU A 43 -4.49 0.77 3.02
N HIS A 44 -5.14 -0.35 2.78
CA HIS A 44 -4.76 -1.62 3.40
C HIS A 44 -4.58 -2.67 2.31
N TYR A 45 -3.42 -3.30 2.31
CA TYR A 45 -3.09 -4.37 1.39
C TYR A 45 -3.19 -5.72 2.07
N ASP A 46 -3.66 -6.71 1.34
CA ASP A 46 -3.61 -8.11 1.74
C ASP A 46 -2.90 -8.88 0.62
N LEU A 47 -1.77 -9.48 0.92
CA LEU A 47 -0.94 -10.18 -0.04
C LEU A 47 -0.52 -11.53 0.49
N THR A 48 -0.71 -12.56 -0.33
CA THR A 48 -0.19 -13.90 -0.08
C THR A 48 1.02 -14.13 -0.97
N ALA A 49 2.15 -14.51 -0.39
CA ALA A 49 3.40 -14.75 -1.11
C ALA A 49 4.28 -15.75 -0.36
N PRO A 50 5.33 -16.29 -1.02
CA PRO A 50 6.28 -17.17 -0.34
C PRO A 50 7.05 -16.45 0.77
N ALA A 51 7.26 -17.14 1.89
CA ALA A 51 7.94 -16.58 3.05
C ALA A 51 9.39 -16.16 2.77
N GLU A 52 10.06 -16.82 1.83
CA GLU A 52 11.44 -16.50 1.43
C GLU A 52 11.63 -15.10 0.86
N HIS A 53 10.54 -14.47 0.40
CA HIS A 53 10.56 -13.12 -0.17
C HIS A 53 10.15 -12.03 0.83
N ARG A 54 10.02 -12.36 2.11
CA ARG A 54 9.53 -11.42 3.13
C ARG A 54 10.28 -10.09 3.14
N GLU A 55 11.60 -10.13 3.20
CA GLU A 55 12.41 -8.89 3.27
C GLU A 55 12.24 -8.03 2.02
N ALA A 56 12.23 -8.67 0.85
CA ALA A 56 12.04 -7.96 -0.41
C ALA A 56 10.65 -7.32 -0.50
N ILE A 57 9.61 -8.02 -0.02
CA ILE A 57 8.25 -7.50 0.02
C ILE A 57 8.13 -6.31 0.96
N GLU A 58 8.68 -6.40 2.17
CA GLU A 58 8.68 -5.30 3.13
C GLU A 58 9.40 -4.08 2.57
N ARG A 59 10.51 -4.28 1.89
CA ARG A 59 11.26 -3.20 1.25
C ARG A 59 10.45 -2.55 0.12
N ALA A 60 9.78 -3.35 -0.70
CA ALA A 60 8.91 -2.83 -1.74
C ALA A 60 7.77 -1.99 -1.15
N LEU A 61 7.17 -2.44 -0.05
CA LEU A 61 6.12 -1.70 0.65
C LEU A 61 6.62 -0.34 1.14
N ARG A 62 7.80 -0.30 1.74
CA ARG A 62 8.36 0.96 2.27
C ARG A 62 8.71 1.96 1.18
N LEU A 63 9.09 1.48 0.01
CA LEU A 63 9.53 2.33 -1.09
C LEU A 63 8.43 2.71 -2.08
N HIS A 64 7.32 1.97 -2.13
CA HIS A 64 6.31 2.20 -3.17
C HIS A 64 5.64 3.58 -3.14
N PRO A 65 5.44 4.27 -1.99
CA PRO A 65 4.87 5.62 -2.03
C PRO A 65 5.77 6.60 -2.79
N GLU A 66 7.07 6.47 -2.68
CA GLU A 66 8.02 7.35 -3.36
C GLU A 66 8.00 7.19 -4.87
N GLY A 67 7.68 5.99 -5.36
CA GLY A 67 7.56 5.71 -6.78
C GLY A 67 6.18 5.92 -7.37
N CYS A 68 5.21 6.36 -6.58
CA CYS A 68 3.84 6.57 -7.04
C CYS A 68 3.60 8.02 -7.43
N PRO A 69 3.40 8.34 -8.71
CA PRO A 69 3.17 9.74 -9.14
C PRO A 69 1.95 10.36 -8.47
N ALA A 70 0.86 9.62 -8.33
CA ALA A 70 -0.35 10.13 -7.70
C ALA A 70 -0.10 10.48 -6.23
N HIS A 71 0.61 9.62 -5.47
CA HIS A 71 0.96 9.88 -4.08
C HIS A 71 1.84 11.12 -3.96
N GLN A 72 2.88 11.22 -4.78
CA GLN A 72 3.80 12.36 -4.78
C GLN A 72 3.07 13.67 -5.07
N SER A 73 2.04 13.64 -5.92
CA SER A 73 1.27 14.82 -6.27
C SER A 73 0.39 15.33 -5.13
N VAL A 74 -0.09 14.45 -4.24
CA VAL A 74 -1.07 14.83 -3.21
C VAL A 74 -0.55 14.74 -1.78
N LYS A 75 0.65 14.24 -1.56
CA LYS A 75 1.18 13.95 -0.21
C LYS A 75 1.20 15.14 0.74
N ASP A 76 1.34 16.37 0.22
CA ASP A 76 1.37 17.57 1.05
C ASP A 76 -0.04 18.13 1.33
N ALA A 77 -1.04 17.70 0.59
CA ALA A 77 -2.42 18.15 0.74
C ALA A 77 -3.30 17.09 1.41
N ILE A 78 -3.03 15.82 1.17
CA ILE A 78 -3.82 14.69 1.67
C ILE A 78 -2.91 13.78 2.48
N ASN A 79 -3.32 13.44 3.70
CA ASN A 79 -2.59 12.47 4.51
C ASN A 79 -2.88 11.06 3.99
N VAL A 80 -1.91 10.46 3.33
CA VAL A 80 -2.02 9.10 2.78
C VAL A 80 -1.18 8.15 3.62
N THR A 81 -1.83 7.14 4.17
CA THR A 81 -1.19 6.10 4.98
C THR A 81 -1.46 4.73 4.39
N TRP A 82 -0.62 3.77 4.72
CA TRP A 82 -0.83 2.39 4.29
C TRP A 82 -0.48 1.40 5.40
N THR A 83 -1.15 0.26 5.35
CA THR A 83 -0.84 -0.92 6.17
C THR A 83 -0.91 -2.14 5.26
N ALA A 84 -0.29 -3.22 5.66
CA ALA A 84 -0.31 -4.45 4.88
C ALA A 84 -0.36 -5.68 5.77
N THR A 85 -1.16 -6.65 5.37
CA THR A 85 -1.17 -7.99 5.93
C THR A 85 -0.46 -8.90 4.94
N LEU A 86 0.63 -9.51 5.35
CA LEU A 86 1.40 -10.43 4.53
C LEU A 86 1.16 -11.85 5.01
N ARG A 87 0.60 -12.67 4.13
CA ARG A 87 0.40 -14.10 4.38
C ARG A 87 1.55 -14.86 3.74
N LEU A 88 2.50 -15.26 4.57
CA LEU A 88 3.76 -15.86 4.15
C LEU A 88 3.80 -17.33 4.59
N GLY A 89 3.28 -18.22 3.74
CA GLY A 89 3.13 -19.62 4.11
C GLY A 89 2.17 -19.76 5.28
N GLU A 90 2.64 -20.26 6.43
CA GLU A 90 1.83 -20.41 7.64
C GLU A 90 1.88 -19.17 8.55
N SER A 91 2.73 -18.20 8.22
CA SER A 91 2.93 -16.99 9.02
C SER A 91 2.11 -15.82 8.46
N VAL A 92 1.58 -14.99 9.35
CA VAL A 92 0.90 -13.74 9.00
C VAL A 92 1.66 -12.60 9.65
N VAL A 93 2.06 -11.61 8.85
CA VAL A 93 2.85 -10.47 9.32
C VAL A 93 2.12 -9.18 8.96
N GLU A 94 2.03 -8.28 9.93
CA GLU A 94 1.49 -6.94 9.72
C GLU A 94 2.63 -5.95 9.52
N VAL A 95 2.55 -5.16 8.44
CA VAL A 95 3.53 -4.12 8.15
C VAL A 95 2.81 -2.79 8.08
N ARG A 96 3.40 -1.76 8.66
CA ARG A 96 2.83 -0.41 8.69
C ARG A 96 3.76 0.60 8.07
N ASP A 97 3.16 1.70 7.60
CA ASP A 97 3.87 2.89 7.25
C ASP A 97 4.65 3.40 8.47
N ALA A 98 5.91 3.74 8.27
CA ALA A 98 6.80 4.17 9.35
C ALA A 98 6.61 5.64 9.76
N ALA A 99 5.70 6.34 9.13
CA ALA A 99 5.45 7.75 9.42
C ALA A 99 4.80 7.96 10.79
#